data_9c30ba8af8b9ae0304e5a001cebdbf58
#
_entry.id   9c30ba8af8b9ae0304e5a001cebdbf58
#
_cell.length_a   1.000
_cell.length_b   1.000
_cell.length_c   1.000
_cell.angle_alpha   90.00
_cell.angle_beta   90.00
_cell.angle_gamma   90.00
#
_symmetry.space_group_name_H-M   'P 1'
#
loop_
_entity.id
_entity.type
_entity.pdbx_description
1 polymer ?
#
loop_
_entity_poly.entity_id
_entity_poly.type
_entity_poly.pdbx_seq_one_letter_code
_entity_poly.pdbx_strand_id
1 'polypeptide(L)'
;RQLTKDGLYDDFRATFNTVYGTAWEASRHKFGFIQDKVVEALVSIGFMSEAAARNWCEKTVNPYAICIDDFVRLVKEYMDNQAPNHHLVFLVDEMGQYIGEDSNLMLNLQTLTEDLGVACRGKVWIIVTSQQDIDSVTKVKGNDFSKIQGRFDTRLSLSSANVDEVIRKRILAKE
;
A
#
# COMPACT_ATOMS: atom_id res chain seq x y z
N ARG A 1 -12.13 0.42 9.40
CA ARG A 1 -11.30 1.43 10.10
C ARG A 1 -12.14 2.34 11.01
N GLN A 2 -13.20 3.02 10.50
CA GLN A 2 -14.06 3.86 11.36
C GLN A 2 -14.76 3.02 12.42
N LEU A 3 -15.41 1.91 12.04
CA LEU A 3 -16.04 0.97 12.97
C LEU A 3 -15.06 0.46 14.05
N THR A 4 -13.79 0.25 13.68
CA THR A 4 -12.77 -0.19 14.64
C THR A 4 -12.41 0.93 15.62
N LYS A 5 -12.34 2.18 15.16
CA LYS A 5 -12.10 3.35 16.02
C LYS A 5 -13.25 3.57 17.02
N ASP A 6 -14.47 3.36 16.54
CA ASP A 6 -15.68 3.56 17.35
C ASP A 6 -16.03 2.32 18.21
N GLY A 7 -15.21 1.25 18.16
CA GLY A 7 -15.41 0.01 18.90
C GLY A 7 -16.57 -0.86 18.41
N LEU A 8 -17.15 -0.53 17.24
CA LEU A 8 -18.35 -1.20 16.70
C LEU A 8 -18.03 -2.29 15.66
N TYR A 9 -16.75 -2.59 15.42
CA TYR A 9 -16.38 -3.55 14.37
C TYR A 9 -16.81 -4.97 14.67
N ASP A 10 -16.70 -5.41 15.91
CA ASP A 10 -17.13 -6.77 16.32
C ASP A 10 -18.65 -6.90 16.31
N ASP A 11 -19.39 -5.88 16.73
CA ASP A 11 -20.84 -5.83 16.64
C ASP A 11 -21.30 -5.89 15.17
N PHE A 12 -20.62 -5.16 14.29
CA PHE A 12 -20.88 -5.24 12.85
C PHE A 12 -20.66 -6.65 12.32
N ARG A 13 -19.56 -7.32 12.68
CA ARG A 13 -19.26 -8.69 12.22
C ARG A 13 -20.32 -9.69 12.67
N ALA A 14 -20.70 -9.62 13.93
CA ALA A 14 -21.72 -10.48 14.51
C ALA A 14 -23.08 -10.27 13.83
N THR A 15 -23.48 -9.01 13.66
CA THR A 15 -24.73 -8.64 13.01
C THR A 15 -24.73 -9.02 11.52
N PHE A 16 -23.62 -8.77 10.83
CA PHE A 16 -23.49 -9.16 9.42
C PHE A 16 -23.59 -10.67 9.23
N ASN A 17 -22.96 -11.45 10.12
CA ASN A 17 -23.09 -12.91 10.09
C ASN A 17 -24.54 -13.37 10.30
N THR A 18 -25.30 -12.70 11.17
CA THR A 18 -26.71 -13.00 11.39
C THR A 18 -27.57 -12.65 10.17
N VAL A 19 -27.31 -11.49 9.54
CA VAL A 19 -28.07 -10.97 8.39
C VAL A 19 -27.75 -11.71 7.08
N TYR A 20 -26.50 -12.09 6.88
CA TYR A 20 -26.04 -12.70 5.62
C TYR A 20 -25.80 -14.22 5.74
N GLY A 21 -25.66 -14.75 6.93
CA GLY A 21 -25.41 -16.20 7.18
C GLY A 21 -23.97 -16.64 6.95
N THR A 22 -23.04 -15.72 6.70
CA THR A 22 -21.62 -16.02 6.47
C THR A 22 -20.76 -14.92 7.06
N ALA A 23 -19.60 -15.27 7.62
CA ALA A 23 -18.68 -14.31 8.23
C ALA A 23 -18.25 -13.20 7.25
N TRP A 24 -18.14 -11.98 7.76
CA TRP A 24 -17.73 -10.81 6.99
C TRP A 24 -16.40 -11.03 6.26
N GLU A 25 -15.40 -11.58 6.93
CA GLU A 25 -14.07 -11.81 6.38
C GLU A 25 -14.09 -12.73 5.16
N ALA A 26 -14.97 -13.73 5.16
CA ALA A 26 -15.14 -14.64 4.04
C ALA A 26 -15.93 -14.01 2.88
N SER A 27 -16.73 -12.97 3.16
CA SER A 27 -17.70 -12.39 2.20
C SER A 27 -17.31 -11.02 1.67
N ARG A 28 -16.38 -10.31 2.32
CA ARG A 28 -16.01 -8.93 1.98
C ARG A 28 -15.54 -8.72 0.53
N HIS A 29 -14.95 -9.74 -0.09
CA HIS A 29 -14.54 -9.70 -1.49
C HIS A 29 -15.73 -9.64 -2.47
N LYS A 30 -16.93 -9.97 -2.00
CA LYS A 30 -18.19 -9.90 -2.77
C LYS A 30 -18.96 -8.60 -2.48
N PHE A 31 -18.35 -7.60 -1.86
CA PHE A 31 -18.99 -6.39 -1.37
C PHE A 31 -19.96 -5.76 -2.38
N GLY A 32 -19.58 -5.68 -3.67
CA GLY A 32 -20.42 -5.14 -4.72
C GLY A 32 -21.80 -5.83 -4.88
N PHE A 33 -21.90 -7.12 -4.52
CA PHE A 33 -23.12 -7.92 -4.65
C PHE A 33 -23.93 -8.02 -3.35
N ILE A 34 -23.33 -7.66 -2.21
CA ILE A 34 -23.92 -7.84 -0.87
C ILE A 34 -24.14 -6.52 -0.15
N GLN A 35 -24.16 -5.40 -0.88
CA GLN A 35 -24.30 -4.06 -0.30
C GLN A 35 -25.54 -3.93 0.58
N ASP A 36 -26.69 -4.45 0.16
CA ASP A 36 -27.91 -4.38 0.95
C ASP A 36 -27.75 -5.03 2.32
N LYS A 37 -27.00 -6.14 2.41
CA LYS A 37 -26.72 -6.83 3.68
C LYS A 37 -25.74 -6.07 4.54
N VAL A 38 -24.80 -5.36 3.92
CA VAL A 38 -23.90 -4.46 4.63
C VAL A 38 -24.66 -3.25 5.18
N VAL A 39 -25.54 -2.65 4.38
CA VAL A 39 -26.44 -1.56 4.83
C VAL A 39 -27.28 -2.00 6.00
N GLU A 40 -27.97 -3.16 5.89
CA GLU A 40 -28.79 -3.72 6.94
C GLU A 40 -28.00 -3.91 8.27
N ALA A 41 -26.78 -4.45 8.18
CA ALA A 41 -25.93 -4.64 9.35
C ALA A 41 -25.48 -3.31 9.97
N LEU A 42 -25.07 -2.31 9.15
CA LEU A 42 -24.65 -0.99 9.63
C LEU A 42 -25.78 -0.22 10.32
N VAL A 43 -27.00 -0.32 9.79
CA VAL A 43 -28.18 0.29 10.39
C VAL A 43 -28.55 -0.41 11.71
N SER A 44 -28.51 -1.75 11.72
CA SER A 44 -28.89 -2.54 12.90
C SER A 44 -28.01 -2.27 14.11
N ILE A 45 -26.71 -1.98 13.90
CA ILE A 45 -25.80 -1.58 15.00
C ILE A 45 -25.89 -0.10 15.38
N GLY A 46 -26.79 0.66 14.73
CA GLY A 46 -26.96 2.10 14.98
C GLY A 46 -25.79 2.97 14.53
N PHE A 47 -24.92 2.46 13.67
CA PHE A 47 -23.74 3.21 13.23
C PHE A 47 -24.11 4.39 12.31
N MET A 48 -25.09 4.23 11.43
CA MET A 48 -25.59 5.27 10.53
C MET A 48 -27.01 5.01 10.08
N SER A 49 -27.67 6.04 9.54
CA SER A 49 -28.98 5.89 8.93
C SER A 49 -28.92 5.07 7.64
N GLU A 50 -30.04 4.49 7.20
CA GLU A 50 -30.11 3.70 5.97
C GLU A 50 -29.66 4.50 4.75
N ALA A 51 -30.12 5.75 4.62
CA ALA A 51 -29.72 6.62 3.50
C ALA A 51 -28.20 6.90 3.49
N ALA A 52 -27.59 7.10 4.66
CA ALA A 52 -26.16 7.29 4.78
C ALA A 52 -25.40 6.00 4.44
N ALA A 53 -25.87 4.85 4.91
CA ALA A 53 -25.26 3.55 4.64
C ALA A 53 -25.32 3.19 3.14
N ARG A 54 -26.43 3.44 2.47
CA ARG A 54 -26.55 3.23 1.01
C ARG A 54 -25.60 4.13 0.23
N ASN A 55 -25.56 5.42 0.53
CA ASN A 55 -24.64 6.37 -0.12
C ASN A 55 -23.17 5.97 0.12
N TRP A 56 -22.85 5.52 1.33
CA TRP A 56 -21.51 5.04 1.62
C TRP A 56 -21.15 3.78 0.83
N CYS A 57 -22.05 2.81 0.73
CA CYS A 57 -21.84 1.60 -0.06
C CYS A 57 -21.65 1.92 -1.55
N GLU A 58 -22.49 2.77 -2.13
CA GLU A 58 -22.39 3.19 -3.54
C GLU A 58 -21.05 3.87 -3.85
N LYS A 59 -20.60 4.76 -2.98
CA LYS A 59 -19.29 5.41 -3.12
C LYS A 59 -18.11 4.44 -2.97
N THR A 60 -18.27 3.39 -2.18
CA THR A 60 -17.23 2.40 -1.92
C THR A 60 -17.08 1.38 -3.05
N VAL A 61 -18.06 1.22 -3.93
CA VAL A 61 -17.96 0.36 -5.13
C VAL A 61 -17.01 0.91 -6.18
N ASN A 62 -16.84 2.23 -6.24
CA ASN A 62 -15.78 2.81 -7.04
C ASN A 62 -14.41 2.39 -6.49
N PRO A 63 -13.45 2.00 -7.36
CA PRO A 63 -12.14 1.59 -6.89
C PRO A 63 -11.60 2.67 -5.96
N TYR A 64 -11.23 2.27 -4.77
CA TYR A 64 -10.69 3.16 -3.74
C TYR A 64 -9.38 3.75 -4.27
N ALA A 65 -9.47 4.90 -4.90
CA ALA A 65 -8.31 5.65 -5.34
C ALA A 65 -7.66 6.27 -4.10
N ILE A 66 -6.60 5.65 -3.62
CA ILE A 66 -5.80 6.21 -2.54
C ILE A 66 -4.84 7.24 -3.14
N CYS A 67 -4.90 8.49 -2.67
CA CYS A 67 -3.90 9.48 -3.01
C CYS A 67 -2.65 9.32 -2.14
N ILE A 68 -1.54 9.93 -2.53
CA ILE A 68 -0.26 9.85 -1.81
C ILE A 68 -0.44 10.34 -0.37
N ASP A 69 -1.10 11.47 -0.16
CA ASP A 69 -1.34 12.04 1.17
C ASP A 69 -2.11 11.08 2.08
N ASP A 70 -3.16 10.43 1.55
CA ASP A 70 -3.94 9.45 2.29
C ASP A 70 -3.10 8.22 2.66
N PHE A 71 -2.26 7.76 1.73
CA PHE A 71 -1.35 6.64 2.00
C PHE A 71 -0.33 6.99 3.08
N VAL A 72 0.32 8.15 2.97
CA VAL A 72 1.27 8.64 3.97
C VAL A 72 0.62 8.77 5.35
N ARG A 73 -0.60 9.32 5.41
CA ARG A 73 -1.37 9.41 6.64
C ARG A 73 -1.67 8.04 7.25
N LEU A 74 -2.03 7.05 6.42
CA LEU A 74 -2.28 5.68 6.86
C LEU A 74 -1.02 5.02 7.44
N VAL A 75 0.11 5.18 6.76
CA VAL A 75 1.40 4.65 7.22
C VAL A 75 1.83 5.32 8.51
N LYS A 76 1.70 6.65 8.58
CA LYS A 76 2.01 7.39 9.80
C LYS A 76 1.16 6.91 10.99
N GLU A 77 -0.16 6.79 10.81
CA GLU A 77 -1.05 6.30 11.84
C GLU A 77 -0.69 4.87 12.30
N TYR A 78 -0.29 4.01 11.37
CA TYR A 78 0.24 2.69 11.71
C TYR A 78 1.50 2.79 12.55
N MET A 79 2.47 3.61 12.12
CA MET A 79 3.76 3.79 12.81
C MET A 79 3.59 4.39 14.21
N ASP A 80 2.67 5.35 14.38
CA ASP A 80 2.40 5.98 15.68
C ASP A 80 1.83 4.99 16.72
N ASN A 81 1.25 3.89 16.27
CA ASN A 81 0.73 2.80 17.13
C ASN A 81 1.75 1.68 17.39
N GLN A 82 2.98 1.79 16.86
CA GLN A 82 4.03 0.79 17.06
C GLN A 82 5.01 1.21 18.16
N ALA A 83 5.87 0.26 18.57
CA ALA A 83 6.95 0.54 19.51
C ALA A 83 7.89 1.64 18.98
N PRO A 84 8.52 2.44 19.85
CA PRO A 84 9.38 3.57 19.43
C PRO A 84 10.54 3.20 18.50
N ASN A 85 11.02 1.97 18.55
CA ASN A 85 12.10 1.42 17.72
C ASN A 85 11.61 0.62 16.52
N HIS A 86 10.30 0.66 16.23
CA HIS A 86 9.74 -0.01 15.06
C HIS A 86 10.15 0.70 13.77
N HIS A 87 10.54 -0.06 12.77
CA HIS A 87 10.83 0.39 11.41
C HIS A 87 9.97 -0.37 10.42
N LEU A 88 9.57 0.31 9.35
CA LEU A 88 8.79 -0.29 8.27
C LEU A 88 9.61 -0.22 6.98
N VAL A 89 9.65 -1.33 6.24
CA VAL A 89 10.35 -1.40 4.96
C VAL A 89 9.36 -1.81 3.88
N PHE A 90 9.24 -0.99 2.85
CA PHE A 90 8.55 -1.34 1.61
C PHE A 90 9.57 -1.87 0.61
N LEU A 91 9.36 -3.10 0.17
CA LEU A 91 10.13 -3.72 -0.91
C LEU A 91 9.27 -3.68 -2.18
N VAL A 92 9.72 -2.95 -3.19
CA VAL A 92 8.98 -2.77 -4.45
C VAL A 92 9.83 -3.28 -5.58
N ASP A 93 9.38 -4.40 -6.16
CA ASP A 93 10.11 -5.08 -7.23
C ASP A 93 9.74 -4.54 -8.61
N GLU A 94 10.71 -4.55 -9.54
CA GLU A 94 10.55 -4.18 -10.94
C GLU A 94 9.99 -2.76 -11.18
N MET A 95 10.25 -1.83 -10.28
CA MET A 95 9.73 -0.46 -10.36
C MET A 95 10.10 0.24 -11.67
N GLY A 96 11.29 -0.02 -12.23
CA GLY A 96 11.72 0.55 -13.49
C GLY A 96 10.83 0.18 -14.68
N GLN A 97 10.31 -1.06 -14.72
CA GLN A 97 9.37 -1.50 -15.75
C GLN A 97 7.98 -0.87 -15.56
N TYR A 98 7.53 -0.76 -14.32
CA TYR A 98 6.24 -0.16 -14.00
C TYR A 98 6.18 1.34 -14.34
N ILE A 99 7.24 2.08 -14.02
CA ILE A 99 7.32 3.52 -14.30
C ILE A 99 7.51 3.75 -15.80
N GLY A 100 8.39 2.97 -16.46
CA GLY A 100 8.71 3.14 -17.87
C GLY A 100 9.06 4.60 -18.19
N GLU A 101 8.37 5.18 -19.17
CA GLU A 101 8.55 6.58 -19.61
C GLU A 101 7.57 7.56 -18.93
N ASP A 102 6.76 7.10 -17.95
CA ASP A 102 5.77 7.95 -17.30
C ASP A 102 6.41 8.82 -16.22
N SER A 103 6.65 10.08 -16.56
CA SER A 103 7.22 11.07 -15.65
C SER A 103 6.32 11.36 -14.43
N ASN A 104 4.99 11.18 -14.53
CA ASN A 104 4.09 11.39 -13.40
C ASN A 104 4.23 10.29 -12.37
N LEU A 105 4.37 9.02 -12.79
CA LEU A 105 4.62 7.92 -11.86
C LEU A 105 5.95 8.10 -11.14
N MET A 106 6.94 8.63 -11.84
CA MET A 106 8.24 8.96 -11.27
C MET A 106 8.14 10.07 -10.21
N LEU A 107 7.42 11.15 -10.50
CA LEU A 107 7.14 12.21 -9.54
C LEU A 107 6.35 11.70 -8.33
N ASN A 108 5.38 10.83 -8.55
CA ASN A 108 4.60 10.21 -7.48
C ASN A 108 5.48 9.38 -6.54
N LEU A 109 6.42 8.60 -7.08
CA LEU A 109 7.38 7.85 -6.26
C LEU A 109 8.28 8.78 -5.44
N GLN A 110 8.75 9.86 -6.04
CA GLN A 110 9.55 10.87 -5.36
C GLN A 110 8.78 11.51 -4.21
N THR A 111 7.57 12.02 -4.48
CA THR A 111 6.69 12.65 -3.47
C THR A 111 6.40 11.67 -2.34
N LEU A 112 6.06 10.42 -2.68
CA LEU A 112 5.79 9.38 -1.69
C LEU A 112 6.99 9.13 -0.77
N THR A 113 8.20 9.05 -1.35
CA THR A 113 9.43 8.79 -0.58
C THR A 113 9.74 9.96 0.37
N GLU A 114 9.62 11.19 -0.10
CA GLU A 114 9.81 12.40 0.69
C GLU A 114 8.81 12.49 1.84
N ASP A 115 7.53 12.37 1.54
CA ASP A 115 6.45 12.55 2.49
C ASP A 115 6.48 11.46 3.57
N LEU A 116 6.77 10.21 3.22
CA LEU A 116 6.97 9.14 4.20
C LEU A 116 8.20 9.40 5.08
N GLY A 117 9.30 9.87 4.50
CA GLY A 117 10.51 10.23 5.23
C GLY A 117 10.26 11.29 6.30
N VAL A 118 9.54 12.34 5.91
CA VAL A 118 9.18 13.45 6.81
C VAL A 118 8.14 13.01 7.84
N ALA A 119 7.01 12.45 7.40
CA ALA A 119 5.91 12.10 8.28
C ALA A 119 6.27 11.04 9.33
N CYS A 120 7.13 10.08 8.95
CA CYS A 120 7.55 8.96 9.80
C CYS A 120 8.95 9.15 10.41
N ARG A 121 9.54 10.34 10.27
CA ARG A 121 10.84 10.71 10.87
C ARG A 121 11.98 9.72 10.54
N GLY A 122 12.05 9.31 9.26
CA GLY A 122 13.07 8.37 8.78
C GLY A 122 12.91 6.92 9.22
N LYS A 123 11.78 6.53 9.83
CA LYS A 123 11.53 5.15 10.27
C LYS A 123 10.89 4.27 9.20
N VAL A 124 10.53 4.84 8.05
CA VAL A 124 9.96 4.14 6.91
C VAL A 124 10.95 4.17 5.77
N TRP A 125 11.24 3.00 5.22
CA TRP A 125 12.24 2.82 4.16
C TRP A 125 11.56 2.28 2.92
N ILE A 126 11.99 2.74 1.76
CA ILE A 126 11.54 2.23 0.46
C ILE A 126 12.77 1.68 -0.26
N ILE A 127 12.72 0.40 -0.58
CA ILE A 127 13.74 -0.29 -1.37
C ILE A 127 13.08 -0.69 -2.68
N VAL A 128 13.63 -0.21 -3.79
CA VAL A 128 13.13 -0.52 -5.13
C VAL A 128 14.14 -1.35 -5.89
N THR A 129 13.69 -2.28 -6.72
CA THR A 129 14.54 -2.97 -7.68
C THR A 129 14.20 -2.56 -9.10
N SER A 130 15.16 -2.67 -10.00
CA SER A 130 14.99 -2.46 -11.42
C SER A 130 15.95 -3.35 -12.18
N GLN A 131 15.49 -3.98 -13.26
CA GLN A 131 16.35 -4.78 -14.14
C GLN A 131 17.16 -3.87 -15.10
N GLN A 132 16.61 -2.73 -15.45
CA GLN A 132 17.31 -1.72 -16.27
C GLN A 132 17.97 -0.70 -15.34
N ASP A 133 19.12 -0.20 -15.78
CA ASP A 133 19.71 0.93 -15.10
C ASP A 133 18.70 2.08 -15.11
N ILE A 134 18.28 2.51 -13.92
CA ILE A 134 17.29 3.58 -13.77
C ILE A 134 17.71 4.80 -14.59
N ASP A 135 19.02 5.02 -14.77
CA ASP A 135 19.59 6.06 -15.62
C ASP A 135 19.30 5.85 -17.13
N SER A 136 19.06 4.62 -17.58
CA SER A 136 18.78 4.32 -18.99
C SER A 136 17.31 4.48 -19.35
N VAL A 137 16.40 4.25 -18.41
CA VAL A 137 14.94 4.41 -18.57
C VAL A 137 14.57 5.89 -18.73
N THR A 138 15.41 6.78 -18.22
CA THR A 138 15.12 8.22 -18.13
C THR A 138 15.84 9.08 -19.15
N LYS A 139 16.45 8.50 -20.17
CA LYS A 139 17.04 9.25 -21.30
C LYS A 139 16.01 10.01 -22.14
N VAL A 140 14.74 10.03 -21.76
CA VAL A 140 13.72 10.86 -22.39
C VAL A 140 13.81 12.28 -21.84
N LYS A 141 14.53 13.11 -22.62
CA LYS A 141 14.46 14.57 -22.63
C LYS A 141 14.34 15.32 -21.29
N GLY A 142 15.49 15.68 -20.74
CA GLY A 142 15.63 16.88 -19.90
C GLY A 142 15.54 16.66 -18.39
N ASN A 143 16.66 16.91 -17.73
CA ASN A 143 16.85 17.42 -16.33
C ASN A 143 16.03 16.89 -15.12
N ASP A 144 15.02 16.04 -15.30
CA ASP A 144 14.14 15.70 -14.17
C ASP A 144 14.64 14.51 -13.33
N PHE A 145 15.52 13.70 -13.89
CA PHE A 145 16.01 12.51 -13.20
C PHE A 145 17.02 12.79 -12.09
N SER A 146 17.79 13.86 -12.22
CA SER A 146 18.73 14.26 -11.16
C SER A 146 18.02 14.55 -9.84
N LYS A 147 16.73 14.95 -9.88
CA LYS A 147 15.91 15.21 -8.70
C LYS A 147 15.54 13.95 -7.95
N ILE A 148 15.31 12.83 -8.65
CA ILE A 148 15.00 11.53 -8.03
C ILE A 148 16.25 10.89 -7.48
N GLN A 149 17.36 11.05 -8.18
CA GLN A 149 18.66 10.56 -7.72
C GLN A 149 18.99 11.10 -6.32
N GLY A 150 18.63 12.34 -6.01
CA GLY A 150 18.84 12.93 -4.70
C GLY A 150 17.95 12.36 -3.57
N ARG A 151 16.97 11.48 -3.90
CA ARG A 151 16.05 10.89 -2.89
C ARG A 151 16.39 9.45 -2.53
N PHE A 152 17.17 8.77 -3.36
CA PHE A 152 17.71 7.45 -3.08
C PHE A 152 19.19 7.56 -2.77
N ASP A 153 19.53 7.65 -1.48
CA ASP A 153 20.88 7.86 -1.01
C ASP A 153 21.81 6.68 -1.29
N THR A 154 21.24 5.47 -1.36
CA THR A 154 22.02 4.25 -1.53
C THR A 154 21.60 3.53 -2.80
N ARG A 155 22.60 3.26 -3.66
CA ARG A 155 22.44 2.47 -4.89
C ARG A 155 23.33 1.26 -4.83
N LEU A 156 22.76 0.13 -5.17
CA LEU A 156 23.46 -1.13 -5.25
C LEU A 156 23.28 -1.70 -6.66
N SER A 157 24.38 -1.83 -7.40
CA SER A 157 24.39 -2.54 -8.68
C SER A 157 24.77 -3.99 -8.44
N LEU A 158 23.88 -4.91 -8.83
CA LEU A 158 24.16 -6.33 -8.81
C LEU A 158 24.80 -6.70 -10.16
N SER A 159 26.08 -7.12 -10.13
CA SER A 159 26.75 -7.63 -11.31
C SER A 159 26.66 -9.15 -11.37
N SER A 160 26.70 -9.71 -12.59
CA SER A 160 26.78 -11.17 -12.81
C SER A 160 28.07 -11.81 -12.30
N ALA A 161 29.03 -11.01 -11.85
CA ALA A 161 30.32 -11.51 -11.34
C ALA A 161 30.19 -12.48 -10.14
N ASN A 162 29.09 -12.43 -9.41
CA ASN A 162 28.84 -13.26 -8.24
C ASN A 162 27.82 -14.38 -8.48
N VAL A 163 27.41 -14.62 -9.74
CA VAL A 163 26.44 -15.67 -10.09
C VAL A 163 26.92 -17.05 -9.64
N ASP A 164 28.20 -17.33 -9.80
CA ASP A 164 28.81 -18.61 -9.37
C ASP A 164 28.68 -18.85 -7.87
N GLU A 165 28.83 -17.79 -7.07
CA GLU A 165 28.67 -17.86 -5.62
C GLU A 165 27.20 -18.09 -5.22
N VAL A 166 26.27 -17.43 -5.90
CA VAL A 166 24.83 -17.63 -5.69
C VAL A 166 24.41 -19.03 -6.07
N ILE A 167 24.88 -19.55 -7.21
CA ILE A 167 24.63 -20.94 -7.65
C ILE A 167 25.16 -21.94 -6.61
N ARG A 168 26.41 -21.77 -6.17
CA ARG A 168 26.99 -22.65 -5.16
C ARG A 168 26.23 -22.64 -3.85
N LYS A 169 25.85 -21.45 -3.34
CA LYS A 169 25.20 -21.31 -2.02
C LYS A 169 23.72 -21.68 -2.03
N ARG A 170 23.02 -21.50 -3.17
CA ARG A 170 21.56 -21.67 -3.22
C ARG A 170 21.09 -22.92 -3.94
N ILE A 171 21.85 -23.38 -4.94
CA ILE A 171 21.44 -24.52 -5.79
C ILE A 171 22.26 -25.75 -5.48
N LEU A 172 23.57 -25.61 -5.25
CA LEU A 172 24.50 -26.72 -5.05
C LEU A 172 24.83 -27.00 -3.58
N ALA A 173 24.44 -26.13 -2.64
CA ALA A 173 24.57 -26.44 -1.22
C ALA A 173 23.62 -27.61 -0.89
N LYS A 174 24.20 -28.79 -0.66
CA LYS A 174 23.47 -29.90 -0.04
C LYS A 174 23.34 -29.61 1.46
N GLU A 175 22.13 -29.78 1.98
CA GLU A 175 21.90 -29.83 3.42
C GLU A 175 22.64 -31.02 4.05
#